data_731594654bcbbe87a857c727e60f7d6b
#
_entry.id   731594654bcbbe87a857c727e60f7d6b
#
_cell.length_a   1.000
_cell.length_b   1.000
_cell.length_c   1.000
_cell.angle_alpha   90.00
_cell.angle_beta   90.00
_cell.angle_gamma   90.00
#
_symmetry.space_group_name_H-M   'P 1'
#
loop_
_entity.id
_entity.type
_entity.pdbx_description
1 polymer ?
#
loop_
_entity_poly.entity_id
_entity_poly.type
_entity_poly.pdbx_seq_one_letter_code
_entity_poly.pdbx_strand_id
1 'polypeptide(L)'
;MNTDIEELFVNKYIVKQKRERILFELRKPSKRIDALSRFCHNYDTYLDERKIVKRGKKITDKELKEIVEKYGNKNKGFMICWDKRYDLMEMTADTAISIIRNDGMCALFISGDVCIISTEQIQGPKEIVILCSVY
;
A
#
# COMPACT_ATOMS: atom_id res chain seq x y z
N MET A 1 -19.28 4.04 -12.05
CA MET A 1 -18.00 4.69 -12.31
C MET A 1 -16.90 3.99 -11.49
N ASN A 2 -15.87 3.53 -12.17
CA ASN A 2 -14.77 2.83 -11.47
C ASN A 2 -13.84 3.84 -10.80
N THR A 3 -13.59 3.64 -9.52
CA THR A 3 -12.60 4.45 -8.82
C THR A 3 -11.21 4.11 -9.34
N ASP A 4 -10.45 5.11 -9.72
CA ASP A 4 -9.07 4.92 -10.13
C ASP A 4 -8.20 4.81 -8.85
N ILE A 5 -7.92 3.58 -8.46
CA ILE A 5 -7.20 3.28 -7.22
C ILE A 5 -5.76 3.78 -7.27
N GLU A 6 -5.13 3.71 -8.43
CA GLU A 6 -3.77 4.18 -8.60
C GLU A 6 -3.70 5.69 -8.42
N GLU A 7 -4.63 6.42 -9.02
CA GLU A 7 -4.71 7.87 -8.86
C GLU A 7 -5.00 8.26 -7.40
N LEU A 8 -5.92 7.53 -6.76
CA LEU A 8 -6.25 7.75 -5.36
C LEU A 8 -5.02 7.59 -4.47
N PHE A 9 -4.26 6.51 -4.65
CA PHE A 9 -3.05 6.25 -3.90
C PHE A 9 -2.02 7.37 -4.11
N VAL A 10 -1.75 7.72 -5.36
CA VAL A 10 -0.75 8.73 -5.71
C VAL A 10 -1.11 10.08 -5.10
N ASN A 11 -2.37 10.49 -5.22
CA ASN A 11 -2.80 11.81 -4.73
C ASN A 11 -2.82 11.91 -3.21
N LYS A 12 -3.06 10.80 -2.51
CA LYS A 12 -3.11 10.81 -1.05
C LYS A 12 -1.75 10.63 -0.39
N TYR A 13 -0.86 9.83 -0.97
CA TYR A 13 0.31 9.33 -0.24
C TYR A 13 1.66 9.62 -0.87
N ILE A 14 1.72 10.01 -2.13
CA ILE A 14 2.98 10.31 -2.81
C ILE A 14 3.28 11.81 -2.70
N VAL A 15 4.57 12.14 -2.50
CA VAL A 15 4.98 13.54 -2.47
C VAL A 15 4.61 14.25 -3.78
N LYS A 16 4.17 15.50 -3.67
CA LYS A 16 3.58 16.24 -4.79
C LYS A 16 4.45 16.26 -6.04
N GLN A 17 5.75 16.45 -5.88
CA GLN A 17 6.66 16.60 -7.01
C GLN A 17 6.82 15.31 -7.84
N LYS A 18 6.43 14.18 -7.30
CA LYS A 18 6.61 12.88 -7.96
C LYS A 18 5.31 12.22 -8.42
N ARG A 19 4.17 12.83 -8.13
CA ARG A 19 2.85 12.24 -8.42
C ARG A 19 2.63 11.93 -9.89
N GLU A 20 2.91 12.90 -10.75
CA GLU A 20 2.66 12.75 -12.19
C GLU A 20 3.47 11.59 -12.78
N ARG A 21 4.76 11.55 -12.46
CA ARG A 21 5.66 10.50 -12.95
C ARG A 21 5.26 9.12 -12.42
N ILE A 22 4.98 9.02 -11.13
CA ILE A 22 4.62 7.75 -10.51
C ILE A 22 3.30 7.22 -11.09
N LEU A 23 2.31 8.07 -11.24
CA LEU A 23 1.03 7.67 -11.83
C LEU A 23 1.22 7.15 -13.26
N PHE A 24 2.03 7.85 -14.06
CA PHE A 24 2.35 7.41 -15.41
C PHE A 24 3.00 6.01 -15.40
N GLU A 25 3.98 5.79 -14.53
CA GLU A 25 4.68 4.52 -14.44
C GLU A 25 3.77 3.38 -13.95
N LEU A 26 2.90 3.65 -12.98
CA LEU A 26 1.93 2.66 -12.49
C LEU A 26 0.95 2.21 -13.58
N ARG A 27 0.58 3.13 -14.47
CA ARG A 27 -0.37 2.84 -15.56
C ARG A 27 0.29 2.19 -16.76
N LYS A 28 1.60 2.19 -16.86
CA LYS A 28 2.32 1.62 -17.97
C LYS A 28 2.77 0.19 -17.62
N PRO A 29 2.24 -0.84 -18.30
CA PRO A 29 2.56 -2.24 -17.93
C PRO A 29 4.05 -2.54 -17.87
N SER A 30 4.86 -1.99 -18.77
CA SER A 30 6.30 -2.24 -18.81
C SER A 30 7.06 -1.59 -17.64
N LYS A 31 6.47 -0.63 -16.93
CA LYS A 31 7.13 0.10 -15.84
C LYS A 31 6.47 -0.13 -14.48
N ARG A 32 5.31 -0.78 -14.44
CA ARG A 32 4.52 -0.96 -13.23
C ARG A 32 5.29 -1.70 -12.14
N ILE A 33 5.95 -2.79 -12.47
CA ILE A 33 6.70 -3.59 -11.51
C ILE A 33 7.85 -2.78 -10.91
N ASP A 34 8.57 -2.02 -11.73
CA ASP A 34 9.65 -1.17 -11.24
C ASP A 34 9.13 -0.09 -10.28
N ALA A 35 8.00 0.52 -10.59
CA ALA A 35 7.40 1.53 -9.73
C ALA A 35 7.01 0.93 -8.37
N LEU A 36 6.38 -0.24 -8.36
CA LEU A 36 6.02 -0.94 -7.14
C LEU A 36 7.25 -1.30 -6.32
N SER A 37 8.31 -1.75 -6.99
CA SER A 37 9.58 -2.10 -6.34
C SER A 37 10.19 -0.89 -5.62
N ARG A 38 10.11 0.30 -6.21
CA ARG A 38 10.63 1.52 -5.57
C ARG A 38 9.92 1.83 -4.26
N PHE A 39 8.60 1.64 -4.19
CA PHE A 39 7.86 1.85 -2.94
C PHE A 39 8.29 0.88 -1.86
N CYS A 40 8.69 -0.32 -2.25
CA CYS A 40 9.04 -1.37 -1.31
C CYS A 40 10.48 -1.25 -0.80
N HIS A 41 11.35 -0.66 -1.58
CA HIS A 41 12.78 -0.53 -1.23
C HIS A 41 13.18 0.89 -0.83
N ASN A 42 12.50 1.90 -1.37
CA ASN A 42 12.85 3.31 -1.15
C ASN A 42 11.62 4.15 -0.81
N TYR A 43 10.74 3.62 0.02
CA TYR A 43 9.48 4.31 0.31
C TYR A 43 9.70 5.73 0.88
N ASP A 44 10.75 5.95 1.65
CA ASP A 44 11.04 7.27 2.23
C ASP A 44 11.23 8.36 1.17
N THR A 45 11.66 7.98 -0.04
CA THR A 45 11.89 8.92 -1.13
C THR A 45 10.59 9.36 -1.80
N TYR A 46 9.59 8.49 -1.82
CA TYR A 46 8.37 8.70 -2.60
C TYR A 46 7.14 9.03 -1.77
N LEU A 47 7.04 8.47 -0.56
CA LEU A 47 5.88 8.67 0.29
C LEU A 47 5.94 9.98 1.04
N ASP A 48 4.77 10.58 1.28
CA ASP A 48 4.65 11.78 2.11
C ASP A 48 4.80 11.36 3.58
N GLU A 49 5.94 11.69 4.18
CA GLU A 49 6.25 11.31 5.57
C GLU A 49 5.21 11.79 6.58
N ARG A 50 4.54 12.89 6.29
CA ARG A 50 3.49 13.42 7.19
C ARG A 50 2.30 12.49 7.31
N LYS A 51 2.13 11.59 6.34
CA LYS A 51 1.04 10.62 6.32
C LYS A 51 1.39 9.30 6.99
N ILE A 52 2.67 9.04 7.27
CA ILE A 52 3.10 7.82 7.91
C ILE A 52 2.77 7.90 9.40
N VAL A 53 1.90 7.01 9.87
CA VAL A 53 1.48 6.99 11.28
C VAL A 53 2.22 5.92 12.09
N LYS A 54 2.68 4.86 11.44
CA LYS A 54 3.44 3.81 12.11
C LYS A 54 4.22 3.00 11.08
N ARG A 55 5.40 2.52 11.48
CA ARG A 55 6.18 1.60 10.67
C ARG A 55 7.02 0.71 11.56
N GLY A 56 7.29 -0.51 11.10
CA GLY A 56 8.14 -1.43 11.84
C GLY A 56 7.92 -2.88 11.42
N LYS A 57 8.76 -3.75 11.98
CA LYS A 57 8.75 -5.19 11.69
C LYS A 57 7.86 -5.99 12.64
N LYS A 58 7.41 -5.39 13.73
CA LYS A 58 6.66 -6.08 14.79
C LYS A 58 5.18 -5.67 14.86
N ILE A 59 4.67 -5.05 13.81
CA ILE A 59 3.26 -4.68 13.78
C ILE A 59 2.43 -5.94 13.63
N THR A 60 1.47 -6.12 14.54
CA THR A 60 0.62 -7.32 14.58
C THR A 60 -0.58 -7.19 13.64
N ASP A 61 -1.19 -8.33 13.29
CA ASP A 61 -2.41 -8.34 12.50
C ASP A 61 -3.54 -7.59 13.22
N LYS A 62 -3.60 -7.71 14.55
CA LYS A 62 -4.59 -7.00 15.35
C LYS A 62 -4.44 -5.49 15.20
N GLU A 63 -3.20 -4.98 15.25
CA GLU A 63 -2.95 -3.55 15.06
C GLU A 63 -3.36 -3.08 13.67
N LEU A 64 -3.08 -3.88 12.63
CA LEU A 64 -3.49 -3.55 11.28
C LEU A 64 -5.00 -3.49 11.13
N LYS A 65 -5.70 -4.46 11.70
CA LYS A 65 -7.17 -4.48 11.65
C LYS A 65 -7.78 -3.28 12.39
N GLU A 66 -7.25 -2.96 13.56
CA GLU A 66 -7.74 -1.84 14.35
C GLU A 66 -7.61 -0.51 13.62
N ILE A 67 -6.49 -0.28 12.94
CA ILE A 67 -6.30 0.98 12.23
C ILE A 67 -7.19 1.07 10.98
N VAL A 68 -7.42 -0.04 10.30
CA VAL A 68 -8.36 -0.06 9.18
C VAL A 68 -9.79 0.19 9.66
N GLU A 69 -10.18 -0.37 10.80
CA GLU A 69 -11.50 -0.11 11.37
C GLU A 69 -11.68 1.36 11.75
N LYS A 70 -10.63 1.99 12.24
CA LYS A 70 -10.69 3.38 12.70
C LYS A 70 -10.73 4.40 11.57
N TYR A 71 -9.92 4.21 10.54
CA TYR A 71 -9.74 5.21 9.47
C TYR A 71 -10.15 4.72 8.09
N GLY A 72 -10.39 3.46 7.92
CA GLY A 72 -10.78 2.86 6.64
C GLY A 72 -12.10 2.12 6.74
N ASN A 73 -12.26 1.12 5.87
CA ASN A 73 -13.41 0.23 5.85
C ASN A 73 -12.91 -1.21 5.83
N LYS A 74 -13.10 -1.93 6.95
CA LYS A 74 -12.60 -3.32 7.07
C LYS A 74 -13.22 -4.26 6.04
N ASN A 75 -14.37 -3.92 5.49
CA ASN A 75 -15.09 -4.77 4.54
C ASN A 75 -14.75 -4.48 3.09
N LYS A 76 -14.04 -3.39 2.82
CA LYS A 76 -13.77 -2.99 1.45
C LYS A 76 -12.46 -2.22 1.34
N GLY A 77 -11.57 -2.72 0.49
CA GLY A 77 -10.34 -2.06 0.12
C GLY A 77 -9.81 -2.66 -1.16
N PHE A 78 -8.69 -2.14 -1.64
CA PHE A 78 -8.11 -2.56 -2.92
C PHE A 78 -6.63 -2.87 -2.74
N MET A 79 -6.19 -3.95 -3.38
CA MET A 79 -4.78 -4.36 -3.38
C MET A 79 -4.08 -3.81 -4.61
N ILE A 80 -2.84 -3.34 -4.45
CA ILE A 80 -1.94 -3.05 -5.56
C ILE A 80 -0.68 -3.87 -5.32
N CYS A 81 -0.37 -4.80 -6.23
CA CYS A 81 0.77 -5.70 -6.07
C CYS A 81 1.21 -6.28 -7.41
N TRP A 82 2.28 -7.11 -7.39
CA TRP A 82 2.80 -7.75 -8.59
C TRP A 82 1.95 -8.94 -9.04
N ASP A 83 1.26 -9.56 -8.11
CA ASP A 83 0.52 -10.78 -8.37
C ASP A 83 -0.79 -10.45 -9.06
N LYS A 84 -0.94 -10.86 -10.30
CA LYS A 84 -2.12 -10.58 -11.10
C LYS A 84 -3.42 -11.12 -10.51
N ARG A 85 -3.32 -12.14 -9.65
CA ARG A 85 -4.51 -12.68 -8.97
C ARG A 85 -5.15 -11.67 -8.04
N TYR A 86 -4.34 -10.77 -7.47
CA TYR A 86 -4.79 -9.83 -6.43
C TYR A 86 -4.70 -8.37 -6.84
N ASP A 87 -3.95 -8.07 -7.89
CA ASP A 87 -3.70 -6.68 -8.27
C ASP A 87 -5.00 -5.97 -8.69
N LEU A 88 -5.25 -4.82 -8.09
CA LEU A 88 -6.45 -4.00 -8.29
C LEU A 88 -7.75 -4.70 -7.90
N MET A 89 -7.68 -5.77 -7.11
CA MET A 89 -8.87 -6.47 -6.63
C MET A 89 -9.40 -5.85 -5.34
N GLU A 90 -10.72 -5.79 -5.28
CA GLU A 90 -11.42 -5.41 -4.05
C GLU A 90 -11.44 -6.60 -3.09
N MET A 91 -11.16 -6.33 -1.81
CA MET A 91 -11.18 -7.39 -0.79
C MET A 91 -11.37 -6.80 0.60
N THR A 92 -11.65 -7.68 1.57
CA THR A 92 -11.73 -7.27 2.97
C THR A 92 -10.33 -7.08 3.55
N ALA A 93 -10.26 -6.35 4.67
CA ALA A 93 -8.99 -6.17 5.39
C ALA A 93 -8.40 -7.51 5.84
N ASP A 94 -9.24 -8.43 6.33
CA ASP A 94 -8.78 -9.74 6.76
C ASP A 94 -8.10 -10.51 5.64
N THR A 95 -8.70 -10.52 4.46
CA THR A 95 -8.14 -11.16 3.28
C THR A 95 -6.82 -10.50 2.87
N ALA A 96 -6.80 -9.18 2.82
CA ALA A 96 -5.61 -8.42 2.43
C ALA A 96 -4.44 -8.68 3.39
N ILE A 97 -4.69 -8.65 4.68
CA ILE A 97 -3.67 -8.89 5.70
C ILE A 97 -3.11 -10.32 5.57
N SER A 98 -3.98 -11.29 5.35
CA SER A 98 -3.56 -12.67 5.13
C SER A 98 -2.64 -12.81 3.92
N ILE A 99 -2.99 -12.17 2.81
CA ILE A 99 -2.17 -12.17 1.59
C ILE A 99 -0.81 -11.53 1.86
N ILE A 100 -0.80 -10.39 2.51
CA ILE A 100 0.43 -9.67 2.85
C ILE A 100 1.36 -10.53 3.71
N ARG A 101 0.80 -11.21 4.72
CA ARG A 101 1.60 -12.04 5.62
C ARG A 101 2.15 -13.30 4.97
N ASN A 102 1.39 -13.90 4.04
CA ASN A 102 1.74 -15.21 3.51
C ASN A 102 2.55 -15.17 2.22
N ASP A 103 2.42 -14.12 1.44
CA ASP A 103 2.90 -14.12 0.06
C ASP A 103 4.32 -13.60 -0.15
N GLY A 104 4.94 -13.02 0.82
CA GLY A 104 6.36 -12.62 0.69
C GLY A 104 6.65 -11.47 -0.28
N MET A 105 5.68 -10.97 -1.02
CA MET A 105 5.91 -9.91 -2.00
C MET A 105 5.55 -8.54 -1.46
N CYS A 106 6.00 -7.50 -2.16
CA CYS A 106 5.58 -6.14 -1.89
C CYS A 106 4.11 -5.97 -2.29
N ALA A 107 3.35 -5.38 -1.40
CA ALA A 107 1.94 -5.13 -1.66
C ALA A 107 1.46 -3.89 -0.93
N LEU A 108 0.50 -3.20 -1.53
CA LEU A 108 -0.17 -2.05 -0.93
C LEU A 108 -1.66 -2.39 -0.81
N PHE A 109 -2.23 -2.09 0.35
CA PHE A 109 -3.68 -2.23 0.55
C PHE A 109 -4.26 -0.88 0.94
N ILE A 110 -5.24 -0.41 0.18
CA ILE A 110 -5.87 0.90 0.38
C ILE A 110 -7.32 0.69 0.77
N SER A 111 -7.71 1.25 1.92
CA SER A 111 -9.09 1.18 2.40
C SER A 111 -9.44 2.52 3.05
N GLY A 112 -10.41 3.24 2.49
CA GLY A 112 -10.78 4.55 3.00
C GLY A 112 -9.59 5.50 3.07
N ASP A 113 -9.29 5.98 4.27
CA ASP A 113 -8.19 6.91 4.51
C ASP A 113 -6.88 6.24 4.94
N VAL A 114 -6.81 4.90 4.87
CA VAL A 114 -5.64 4.12 5.31
C VAL A 114 -4.98 3.43 4.14
N CYS A 115 -3.65 3.40 4.16
CA CYS A 115 -2.85 2.59 3.24
C CYS A 115 -1.84 1.77 4.04
N ILE A 116 -1.80 0.46 3.79
CA ILE A 116 -0.83 -0.45 4.40
C ILE A 116 0.12 -0.89 3.30
N ILE A 117 1.42 -0.69 3.52
CA ILE A 117 2.45 -1.13 2.58
C ILE A 117 3.30 -2.19 3.25
N SER A 118 3.39 -3.36 2.60
CA SER A 118 4.32 -4.40 3.00
C SER A 118 5.58 -4.27 2.14
N THR A 119 6.70 -3.96 2.77
CA THR A 119 7.97 -3.81 2.05
C THR A 119 8.59 -5.18 1.84
N GLU A 120 9.42 -5.30 0.81
CA GLU A 120 10.14 -6.52 0.54
C GLU A 120 11.44 -6.56 1.36
N GLN A 121 11.67 -7.66 2.08
CA GLN A 121 12.89 -7.87 2.85
C GLN A 121 13.59 -9.13 2.36
N ILE A 122 14.89 -9.03 2.14
CA ILE A 122 15.70 -10.18 1.73
C ILE A 122 15.90 -11.13 2.91
N GLN A 123 16.03 -10.59 4.11
CA GLN A 123 16.23 -11.35 5.34
C GLN A 123 15.37 -10.79 6.46
N GLY A 124 14.81 -11.68 7.27
CA GLY A 124 14.02 -11.31 8.43
C GLY A 124 12.58 -10.93 8.10
N PRO A 125 11.81 -10.51 9.11
CA PRO A 125 10.42 -10.12 8.91
C PRO A 125 10.29 -8.86 8.06
N LYS A 126 9.21 -8.77 7.33
CA LYS A 126 8.92 -7.60 6.50
C LYS A 126 8.60 -6.38 7.35
N GLU A 127 9.03 -5.24 6.89
CA GLU A 127 8.61 -3.98 7.48
C GLU A 127 7.24 -3.60 6.92
N ILE A 128 6.36 -3.17 7.80
CA ILE A 128 5.03 -2.67 7.43
C ILE A 128 5.03 -1.16 7.64
N VAL A 129 4.51 -0.43 6.67
CA VAL A 129 4.33 1.02 6.75
C VAL A 129 2.84 1.32 6.69
N ILE A 130 2.35 2.07 7.67
CA ILE A 130 0.94 2.44 7.74
C ILE A 130 0.82 3.94 7.50
N LEU A 131 0.03 4.32 6.50
CA LEU A 131 -0.23 5.72 6.19
C LEU A 131 -1.71 6.05 6.40
N CYS A 132 -1.97 7.29 6.79
CA CYS A 132 -3.33 7.77 6.96
C CYS A 132 -3.46 9.15 6.30
N SER A 133 -4.41 9.28 5.38
CA SER A 133 -4.56 10.51 4.60
C SER A 133 -5.17 11.68 5.38
N VAL A 134 -5.72 11.42 6.56
CA VAL A 134 -6.31 12.47 7.40
C VAL A 134 -5.30 13.16 8.34
N TYR A 135 -4.07 12.72 8.33
CA TYR A 135 -3.01 13.39 9.10
C TYR A 135 -2.30 14.47 8.30
#